data_cecd1b38b0834e7edd900559cf6e3601
#
_entry.id   cecd1b38b0834e7edd900559cf6e3601
#
_cell.length_a   1.000
_cell.length_b   1.000
_cell.length_c   1.000
_cell.angle_alpha   90.00
_cell.angle_beta   90.00
_cell.angle_gamma   90.00
#
_symmetry.space_group_name_H-M   'P 1'
#
loop_
_entity.id
_entity.type
_entity.pdbx_description
1 polymer ?
#
loop_
_entity_poly.entity_id
_entity_poly.type
_entity_poly.pdbx_seq_one_letter_code
_entity_poly.pdbx_strand_id
1 'polypeptide(L)'
;MIASLRLDPYALETACISIITYDKDVKQILPLTELENLQLPDIECPDSGPTHTGAALNMLCNCYDKEVNMGNKEQKGDWMPLLFVLTDGKPSDLLVYDEAINNVKRHQFTNIVACAAGPKAKTEPLKKLTENVFTLDTMDSSTFKKFFQWVTINVQQGGRTMGVTDSIELPPPPVEVNVVI
;
A
#
# COMPACT_ATOMS: atom_id res chain seq x y z
N MET A 1 12.79 3.31 0.10
CA MET A 1 12.10 2.06 0.43
C MET A 1 12.81 0.84 -0.17
N ILE A 2 12.68 0.54 -1.47
CA ILE A 2 13.22 -0.69 -2.08
C ILE A 2 14.72 -0.90 -1.79
N ALA A 3 15.56 0.13 -1.98
CA ALA A 3 16.98 0.03 -1.68
C ALA A 3 17.26 -0.29 -0.19
N SER A 4 16.46 0.23 0.72
CA SER A 4 16.61 -0.06 2.16
C SER A 4 16.13 -1.47 2.51
N LEU A 5 15.06 -1.96 1.88
CA LEU A 5 14.59 -3.34 2.06
C LEU A 5 15.63 -4.36 1.58
N ARG A 6 16.32 -4.07 0.48
CA ARG A 6 17.38 -4.94 -0.06
C ARG A 6 18.62 -5.06 0.83
N LEU A 7 18.79 -4.18 1.80
CA LEU A 7 19.86 -4.28 2.81
C LEU A 7 19.52 -5.20 3.98
N ASP A 8 18.26 -5.59 4.10
CA ASP A 8 17.81 -6.55 5.11
C ASP A 8 17.75 -7.95 4.46
N PRO A 9 18.61 -8.90 4.85
CA PRO A 9 18.65 -10.23 4.25
C PRO A 9 17.32 -10.97 4.34
N TYR A 10 16.59 -10.81 5.45
CA TYR A 10 15.29 -11.44 5.63
C TYR A 10 14.22 -10.86 4.66
N ALA A 11 14.16 -9.53 4.54
CA ALA A 11 13.24 -8.91 3.60
C ALA A 11 13.60 -9.26 2.14
N LEU A 12 14.89 -9.37 1.81
CA LEU A 12 15.35 -9.73 0.48
C LEU A 12 14.84 -11.11 0.05
N GLU A 13 14.83 -12.08 0.97
CA GLU A 13 14.41 -13.46 0.71
C GLU A 13 12.88 -13.65 0.79
N THR A 14 12.18 -12.80 1.53
CA THR A 14 10.76 -13.08 1.86
C THR A 14 9.77 -12.05 1.34
N ALA A 15 10.21 -10.84 1.00
CA ALA A 15 9.30 -9.79 0.58
C ALA A 15 9.01 -9.83 -0.93
N CYS A 16 7.73 -9.75 -1.26
CA CYS A 16 7.25 -9.50 -2.62
C CYS A 16 6.59 -8.11 -2.68
N ILE A 17 6.75 -7.41 -3.79
CA ILE A 17 6.21 -6.06 -3.98
C ILE A 17 5.42 -6.01 -5.28
N SER A 18 4.22 -5.42 -5.22
CA SER A 18 3.43 -5.01 -6.37
C SER A 18 3.19 -3.51 -6.33
N ILE A 19 3.13 -2.86 -7.49
CA ILE A 19 2.88 -1.41 -7.59
C ILE A 19 1.79 -1.16 -8.63
N ILE A 20 0.74 -0.46 -8.18
CA ILE A 20 -0.33 0.04 -9.02
C ILE A 20 -0.28 1.58 -9.00
N THR A 21 -0.16 2.18 -10.15
CA THR A 21 -0.28 3.64 -10.31
C THR A 21 -1.68 3.99 -10.83
N TYR A 22 -2.19 5.14 -10.42
CA TYR A 22 -3.52 5.57 -10.81
C TYR A 22 -3.65 7.10 -10.87
N ASP A 23 -4.30 7.54 -11.92
CA ASP A 23 -4.82 8.88 -12.15
C ASP A 23 -6.21 8.74 -12.83
N LYS A 24 -6.38 9.21 -14.06
CA LYS A 24 -7.51 8.85 -14.92
C LYS A 24 -7.41 7.42 -15.46
N ASP A 25 -6.19 6.90 -15.58
CA ASP A 25 -5.86 5.55 -15.99
C ASP A 25 -5.27 4.77 -14.81
N VAL A 26 -5.59 3.51 -14.72
CA VAL A 26 -5.06 2.62 -13.67
C VAL A 26 -4.18 1.56 -14.31
N LYS A 27 -2.96 1.41 -13.79
CA LYS A 27 -1.97 0.46 -14.33
C LYS A 27 -1.26 -0.26 -13.21
N GLN A 28 -1.21 -1.58 -13.28
CA GLN A 28 -0.23 -2.35 -12.51
C GLN A 28 1.11 -2.24 -13.25
N ILE A 29 2.00 -1.41 -12.75
CA ILE A 29 3.32 -1.19 -13.35
C ILE A 29 4.36 -2.21 -12.90
N LEU A 30 4.09 -2.87 -11.76
CA LEU A 30 4.89 -3.96 -11.22
C LEU A 30 3.95 -5.04 -10.69
N PRO A 31 3.86 -6.22 -11.31
CA PRO A 31 3.20 -7.39 -10.75
C PRO A 31 3.87 -7.81 -9.44
N LEU A 32 3.21 -8.64 -8.64
CA LEU A 32 3.78 -9.14 -7.39
C LEU A 32 5.09 -9.87 -7.67
N THR A 33 6.19 -9.24 -7.31
CA THR A 33 7.55 -9.65 -7.67
C THR A 33 8.40 -9.76 -6.41
N GLU A 34 9.15 -10.84 -6.29
CA GLU A 34 10.14 -11.04 -5.25
C GLU A 34 11.16 -9.89 -5.24
N LEU A 35 11.50 -9.40 -4.07
CA LEU A 35 12.38 -8.24 -3.91
C LEU A 35 13.76 -8.45 -4.53
N GLU A 36 14.25 -9.67 -4.53
CA GLU A 36 15.52 -10.04 -5.17
C GLU A 36 15.49 -9.80 -6.68
N ASN A 37 14.40 -10.17 -7.33
CA ASN A 37 14.20 -10.11 -8.78
C ASN A 37 13.59 -8.78 -9.26
N LEU A 38 13.19 -7.91 -8.34
CA LEU A 38 12.46 -6.70 -8.65
C LEU A 38 13.32 -5.69 -9.41
N GLN A 39 12.82 -5.24 -10.57
CA GLN A 39 13.33 -4.08 -11.29
C GLN A 39 12.25 -3.00 -11.27
N LEU A 40 12.53 -1.88 -10.61
CA LEU A 40 11.56 -0.79 -10.52
C LEU A 40 11.42 -0.13 -11.89
N PRO A 41 10.22 -0.11 -12.48
CA PRO A 41 9.97 0.61 -13.71
C PRO A 41 10.00 2.12 -13.48
N ASP A 42 10.24 2.88 -14.53
CA ASP A 42 10.07 4.35 -14.49
C ASP A 42 8.60 4.69 -14.27
N ILE A 43 8.34 5.58 -13.31
CA ILE A 43 7.00 6.05 -12.98
C ILE A 43 6.83 7.43 -13.57
N GLU A 44 5.99 7.53 -14.61
CA GLU A 44 5.61 8.81 -15.19
C GLU A 44 4.53 9.45 -14.31
N CYS A 45 4.75 10.72 -13.96
CA CYS A 45 3.76 11.51 -13.22
C CYS A 45 2.99 12.38 -14.21
N PRO A 46 1.64 12.28 -14.28
CA PRO A 46 0.85 13.16 -15.12
C PRO A 46 0.80 14.58 -14.54
N ASP A 47 0.60 15.58 -15.41
CA ASP A 47 0.54 16.99 -14.98
C ASP A 47 -0.67 17.27 -14.06
N SER A 48 -1.81 16.73 -14.39
CA SER A 48 -3.04 16.80 -13.58
C SER A 48 -4.12 15.89 -14.17
N GLY A 49 -5.09 15.49 -13.34
CA GLY A 49 -6.21 14.67 -13.80
C GLY A 49 -7.15 14.24 -12.69
N PRO A 50 -8.20 13.47 -13.02
CA PRO A 50 -9.03 12.83 -12.03
C PRO A 50 -8.24 11.75 -11.29
N THR A 51 -8.66 11.43 -10.07
CA THR A 51 -8.05 10.42 -9.21
C THR A 51 -9.00 9.23 -9.11
N HIS A 52 -8.83 8.21 -9.95
CA HIS A 52 -9.71 7.04 -10.02
C HIS A 52 -9.28 5.99 -8.98
N THR A 53 -9.45 6.33 -7.71
CA THR A 53 -9.07 5.46 -6.58
C THR A 53 -9.91 4.18 -6.53
N GLY A 54 -11.20 4.25 -6.86
CA GLY A 54 -12.08 3.09 -6.90
C GLY A 54 -11.65 2.07 -7.94
N ALA A 55 -11.33 2.54 -9.15
CA ALA A 55 -10.79 1.68 -10.19
C ALA A 55 -9.44 1.05 -9.79
N ALA A 56 -8.58 1.79 -9.08
CA ALA A 56 -7.32 1.27 -8.57
C ALA A 56 -7.53 0.15 -7.52
N LEU A 57 -8.48 0.34 -6.61
CA LEU A 57 -8.82 -0.69 -5.62
C LEU A 57 -9.43 -1.94 -6.26
N ASN A 58 -10.25 -1.80 -7.31
CA ASN A 58 -10.75 -2.95 -8.07
C ASN A 58 -9.63 -3.67 -8.81
N MET A 59 -8.68 -2.95 -9.41
CA MET A 59 -7.48 -3.56 -10.00
C MET A 59 -6.67 -4.30 -8.94
N LEU A 60 -6.46 -3.72 -7.76
CA LEU A 60 -5.80 -4.36 -6.65
C LEU A 60 -6.44 -5.71 -6.30
N CYS A 61 -7.77 -5.76 -6.16
CA CYS A 61 -8.48 -7.00 -5.87
C CYS A 61 -8.28 -8.05 -6.97
N ASN A 62 -8.33 -7.64 -8.24
CA ASN A 62 -8.08 -8.54 -9.37
C ASN A 62 -6.63 -9.07 -9.40
N CYS A 63 -5.66 -8.24 -9.01
CA CYS A 63 -4.26 -8.67 -8.90
C CYS A 63 -4.08 -9.61 -7.70
N TYR A 64 -4.70 -9.30 -6.57
CA TYR A 64 -4.71 -10.15 -5.38
C TYR A 64 -5.18 -11.57 -5.71
N ASP A 65 -6.33 -11.70 -6.38
CA ASP A 65 -6.92 -13.00 -6.73
C ASP A 65 -6.05 -13.83 -7.68
N LYS A 66 -5.20 -13.18 -8.47
CA LYS A 66 -4.36 -13.85 -9.47
C LYS A 66 -2.96 -14.15 -8.96
N GLU A 67 -2.42 -13.31 -8.09
CA GLU A 67 -1.00 -13.27 -7.76
C GLU A 67 -0.72 -13.74 -6.33
N VAL A 68 -1.68 -13.61 -5.38
CA VAL A 68 -1.52 -14.05 -4.00
C VAL A 68 -1.96 -15.51 -3.86
N ASN A 69 -1.05 -16.38 -3.44
CA ASN A 69 -1.37 -17.77 -3.19
C ASN A 69 -1.96 -17.93 -1.77
N MET A 70 -3.25 -18.18 -1.68
CA MET A 70 -3.94 -18.39 -0.39
C MET A 70 -3.62 -19.74 0.26
N GLY A 71 -2.85 -20.59 -0.42
CA GLY A 71 -2.55 -21.94 0.04
C GLY A 71 -3.76 -22.88 0.02
N ASN A 72 -3.53 -24.10 0.45
CA ASN A 72 -4.55 -25.12 0.60
C ASN A 72 -4.16 -26.08 1.73
N LYS A 73 -4.89 -27.22 1.89
CA LYS A 73 -4.62 -28.20 2.95
C LYS A 73 -3.25 -28.86 2.86
N GLU A 74 -2.65 -28.87 1.67
CA GLU A 74 -1.39 -29.56 1.39
C GLU A 74 -0.21 -28.60 1.24
N GLN A 75 -0.48 -27.33 0.90
CA GLN A 75 0.53 -26.32 0.63
C GLN A 75 0.24 -25.02 1.39
N LYS A 76 1.24 -24.53 2.12
CA LYS A 76 1.18 -23.24 2.80
C LYS A 76 1.05 -22.12 1.75
N GLY A 77 0.15 -21.17 2.01
CA GLY A 77 -0.01 -19.97 1.19
C GLY A 77 1.04 -18.90 1.50
N ASP A 78 0.95 -17.83 0.75
CA ASP A 78 1.73 -16.62 0.97
C ASP A 78 1.31 -15.94 2.29
N TRP A 79 2.16 -15.05 2.78
CA TRP A 79 1.79 -14.16 3.86
C TRP A 79 0.71 -13.16 3.39
N MET A 80 -0.23 -12.86 4.29
CA MET A 80 -1.26 -11.86 3.99
C MET A 80 -0.62 -10.51 3.66
N PRO A 81 -0.99 -9.88 2.52
CA PRO A 81 -0.37 -8.64 2.09
C PRO A 81 -0.58 -7.47 3.05
N LEU A 82 0.37 -6.53 3.03
CA LEU A 82 0.23 -5.18 3.56
C LEU A 82 -0.15 -4.25 2.41
N LEU A 83 -1.22 -3.50 2.56
CA LEU A 83 -1.66 -2.53 1.56
C LEU A 83 -1.28 -1.11 1.98
N PHE A 84 -0.57 -0.40 1.11
CA PHE A 84 -0.30 1.03 1.26
C PHE A 84 -0.98 1.80 0.15
N VAL A 85 -1.87 2.74 0.50
CA VAL A 85 -2.54 3.64 -0.42
C VAL A 85 -2.02 5.05 -0.22
N LEU A 86 -1.45 5.65 -1.26
CA LEU A 86 -0.95 7.02 -1.25
C LEU A 86 -1.74 7.85 -2.26
N THR A 87 -2.30 8.97 -1.85
CA THR A 87 -3.07 9.86 -2.72
C THR A 87 -2.85 11.34 -2.37
N ASP A 88 -2.84 12.19 -3.37
CA ASP A 88 -2.78 13.65 -3.22
C ASP A 88 -4.14 14.35 -3.42
N GLY A 89 -5.18 13.58 -3.68
CA GLY A 89 -6.52 14.08 -3.97
C GLY A 89 -7.63 13.32 -3.25
N LYS A 90 -8.86 13.63 -3.66
CA LYS A 90 -10.04 12.84 -3.31
C LYS A 90 -10.40 11.91 -4.47
N PRO A 91 -11.02 10.75 -4.21
CA PRO A 91 -11.55 9.91 -5.28
C PRO A 91 -12.50 10.71 -6.19
N SER A 92 -12.29 10.62 -7.50
CA SER A 92 -13.16 11.22 -8.51
C SER A 92 -14.28 10.29 -8.94
N ASP A 93 -14.10 8.99 -8.74
CA ASP A 93 -14.97 7.89 -9.11
C ASP A 93 -15.74 7.34 -7.87
N LEU A 94 -16.46 8.22 -7.14
CA LEU A 94 -17.03 7.93 -5.82
C LEU A 94 -17.90 6.68 -5.76
N LEU A 95 -18.75 6.42 -6.76
CA LEU A 95 -19.60 5.22 -6.78
C LEU A 95 -18.75 3.95 -6.88
N VAL A 96 -17.78 3.96 -7.79
CA VAL A 96 -16.85 2.84 -7.96
C VAL A 96 -16.00 2.66 -6.71
N TYR A 97 -15.61 3.76 -6.07
CA TYR A 97 -14.83 3.75 -4.83
C TYR A 97 -15.59 3.10 -3.67
N ASP A 98 -16.85 3.47 -3.44
CA ASP A 98 -17.66 2.90 -2.37
C ASP A 98 -17.92 1.39 -2.57
N GLU A 99 -18.08 0.94 -3.82
CA GLU A 99 -18.17 -0.50 -4.15
C GLU A 99 -16.83 -1.21 -3.96
N ALA A 100 -15.74 -0.60 -4.42
CA ALA A 100 -14.39 -1.17 -4.34
C ALA A 100 -13.92 -1.36 -2.88
N ILE A 101 -14.27 -0.45 -1.96
CA ILE A 101 -14.00 -0.61 -0.53
C ILE A 101 -14.61 -1.92 0.00
N ASN A 102 -15.87 -2.22 -0.37
CA ASN A 102 -16.51 -3.45 0.06
C ASN A 102 -15.80 -4.69 -0.51
N ASN A 103 -15.26 -4.57 -1.72
CA ASN A 103 -14.46 -5.62 -2.35
C ASN A 103 -13.13 -5.82 -1.60
N VAL A 104 -12.39 -4.75 -1.34
CA VAL A 104 -11.14 -4.80 -0.56
C VAL A 104 -11.35 -5.43 0.82
N LYS A 105 -12.44 -5.09 1.51
CA LYS A 105 -12.77 -5.65 2.83
C LYS A 105 -13.10 -7.14 2.84
N ARG A 106 -13.35 -7.75 1.68
CA ARG A 106 -13.52 -9.21 1.54
C ARG A 106 -12.19 -9.93 1.38
N HIS A 107 -11.14 -9.21 0.97
CA HIS A 107 -9.80 -9.74 0.87
C HIS A 107 -9.07 -9.63 2.21
N GLN A 108 -8.15 -10.54 2.44
CA GLN A 108 -7.40 -10.60 3.69
C GLN A 108 -6.10 -9.82 3.56
N PHE A 109 -6.04 -8.67 4.22
CA PHE A 109 -4.82 -7.89 4.38
C PHE A 109 -4.40 -7.92 5.85
N THR A 110 -3.10 -8.07 6.11
CA THR A 110 -2.58 -7.97 7.49
C THR A 110 -2.81 -6.56 8.03
N ASN A 111 -2.63 -5.56 7.19
CA ASN A 111 -2.93 -4.18 7.51
C ASN A 111 -3.18 -3.36 6.23
N ILE A 112 -4.00 -2.33 6.35
CA ILE A 112 -4.26 -1.34 5.30
C ILE A 112 -3.88 0.02 5.85
N VAL A 113 -2.91 0.68 5.22
CA VAL A 113 -2.42 2.00 5.57
C VAL A 113 -2.77 2.96 4.43
N ALA A 114 -3.48 4.03 4.74
CA ALA A 114 -3.81 5.06 3.76
C ALA A 114 -3.14 6.38 4.12
N CYS A 115 -2.53 7.03 3.15
CA CYS A 115 -1.82 8.29 3.33
C CYS A 115 -2.35 9.35 2.38
N ALA A 116 -2.82 10.45 2.97
CA ALA A 116 -3.23 11.67 2.27
C ALA A 116 -2.04 12.62 2.21
N ALA A 117 -1.46 12.82 1.02
CA ALA A 117 -0.26 13.63 0.81
C ALA A 117 -0.60 15.00 0.21
N GLY A 118 -0.24 16.05 0.92
CA GLY A 118 -0.39 17.44 0.48
C GLY A 118 -1.77 18.06 0.75
N PRO A 119 -1.92 19.36 0.45
CA PRO A 119 -3.05 20.17 0.93
C PRO A 119 -4.39 19.87 0.23
N LYS A 120 -4.39 19.22 -0.90
CA LYS A 120 -5.60 18.85 -1.65
C LYS A 120 -6.16 17.50 -1.25
N ALA A 121 -5.36 16.66 -0.63
CA ALA A 121 -5.76 15.34 -0.18
C ALA A 121 -6.86 15.43 0.89
N LYS A 122 -7.78 14.46 0.86
CA LYS A 122 -8.88 14.36 1.80
C LYS A 122 -8.81 13.05 2.56
N THR A 123 -8.95 13.12 3.86
CA THR A 123 -8.85 11.95 4.76
C THR A 123 -10.18 11.21 4.92
N GLU A 124 -11.32 11.91 4.79
CA GLU A 124 -12.64 11.32 4.99
C GLU A 124 -12.93 10.12 4.06
N PRO A 125 -12.60 10.16 2.75
CA PRO A 125 -12.73 8.97 1.93
C PRO A 125 -11.84 7.81 2.41
N LEU A 126 -10.61 8.11 2.84
CA LEU A 126 -9.66 7.09 3.28
C LEU A 126 -10.10 6.41 4.59
N LYS A 127 -10.77 7.15 5.48
CA LYS A 127 -11.36 6.58 6.70
C LYS A 127 -12.45 5.53 6.43
N LYS A 128 -13.07 5.54 5.26
CA LYS A 128 -13.98 4.46 4.85
C LYS A 128 -13.24 3.15 4.56
N LEU A 129 -12.01 3.26 4.08
CA LEU A 129 -11.18 2.10 3.71
C LEU A 129 -10.49 1.49 4.92
N THR A 130 -9.91 2.31 5.80
CA THR A 130 -9.14 1.87 6.97
C THR A 130 -9.15 2.91 8.09
N GLU A 131 -8.91 2.44 9.31
CA GLU A 131 -8.69 3.32 10.48
C GLU A 131 -7.25 3.87 10.50
N ASN A 132 -6.30 3.22 9.82
CA ASN A 132 -4.91 3.65 9.75
C ASN A 132 -4.71 4.70 8.65
N VAL A 133 -5.20 5.92 8.92
CA VAL A 133 -5.08 7.04 8.00
C VAL A 133 -4.06 8.03 8.51
N PHE A 134 -3.15 8.42 7.63
CA PHE A 134 -2.06 9.35 7.90
C PHE A 134 -2.11 10.54 6.93
N THR A 135 -1.56 11.68 7.34
CA THR A 135 -1.37 12.84 6.48
C THR A 135 0.09 13.23 6.41
N LEU A 136 0.51 13.68 5.22
CA LEU A 136 1.77 14.36 5.02
C LEU A 136 1.45 15.82 4.69
N ASP A 137 1.86 16.75 5.58
CA ASP A 137 1.57 18.18 5.43
C ASP A 137 2.32 18.79 4.24
N THR A 138 3.48 18.23 3.92
CA THR A 138 4.31 18.66 2.80
C THR A 138 4.59 17.50 1.84
N MET A 139 4.75 17.85 0.57
CA MET A 139 5.11 16.90 -0.49
C MET A 139 6.60 16.99 -0.86
N ASP A 140 7.43 17.37 0.09
CA ASP A 140 8.88 17.44 -0.16
C ASP A 140 9.53 16.06 -0.06
N SER A 141 10.68 15.93 -0.71
CA SER A 141 11.42 14.66 -0.80
C SER A 141 11.85 14.13 0.58
N SER A 142 12.05 15.01 1.57
CA SER A 142 12.50 14.59 2.90
C SER A 142 11.35 13.93 3.69
N THR A 143 10.14 14.48 3.60
CA THR A 143 8.93 13.94 4.21
C THR A 143 8.56 12.60 3.60
N PHE A 144 8.56 12.49 2.27
CA PHE A 144 8.36 11.20 1.59
C PHE A 144 9.41 10.16 1.97
N LYS A 145 10.68 10.57 2.07
CA LYS A 145 11.75 9.66 2.48
C LYS A 145 11.49 9.08 3.88
N LYS A 146 11.09 9.90 4.85
CA LYS A 146 10.77 9.46 6.21
C LYS A 146 9.54 8.56 6.25
N PHE A 147 8.49 8.90 5.49
CA PHE A 147 7.32 8.04 5.33
C PHE A 147 7.71 6.67 4.79
N PHE A 148 8.46 6.60 3.70
CA PHE A 148 8.88 5.32 3.13
C PHE A 148 9.90 4.57 3.99
N GLN A 149 10.68 5.24 4.83
CA GLN A 149 11.51 4.58 5.84
C GLN A 149 10.63 3.90 6.90
N TRP A 150 9.58 4.59 7.35
CA TRP A 150 8.61 4.02 8.27
C TRP A 150 7.85 2.83 7.65
N VAL A 151 7.42 2.93 6.39
CA VAL A 151 6.85 1.80 5.64
C VAL A 151 7.82 0.62 5.60
N THR A 152 9.11 0.88 5.36
CA THR A 152 10.16 -0.15 5.35
C THR A 152 10.23 -0.90 6.68
N ILE A 153 10.21 -0.16 7.80
CA ILE A 153 10.24 -0.77 9.15
C ILE A 153 9.00 -1.65 9.37
N ASN A 154 7.82 -1.21 8.91
CA ASN A 154 6.59 -1.99 9.02
C ASN A 154 6.69 -3.32 8.24
N VAL A 155 7.21 -3.29 7.02
CA VAL A 155 7.42 -4.50 6.21
C VAL A 155 8.40 -5.46 6.89
N GLN A 156 9.52 -4.94 7.41
CA GLN A 156 10.54 -5.75 8.10
C GLN A 156 10.00 -6.38 9.39
N GLN A 157 9.25 -5.62 10.18
CA GLN A 157 8.64 -6.13 11.43
C GLN A 157 7.52 -7.12 11.12
N GLY A 158 6.70 -6.83 10.14
CA GLY A 158 5.64 -7.72 9.68
C GLY A 158 6.18 -9.09 9.32
N GLY A 159 7.21 -9.14 8.49
CA GLY A 159 7.84 -10.39 8.10
C GLY A 159 8.40 -11.21 9.29
N ARG A 160 8.88 -10.55 10.35
CA ARG A 160 9.47 -11.23 11.53
C ARG A 160 8.43 -11.70 12.54
N THR A 161 7.28 -11.06 12.65
CA THR A 161 6.22 -11.37 13.62
C THR A 161 5.11 -12.26 13.06
N MET A 162 5.07 -12.43 11.76
CA MET A 162 4.10 -13.30 11.08
C MET A 162 4.25 -14.76 11.50
N GLY A 163 3.19 -15.29 12.08
CA GLY A 163 3.16 -16.64 12.67
C GLY A 163 3.04 -16.65 14.19
N VAL A 164 3.14 -15.47 14.83
CA VAL A 164 2.98 -15.31 16.28
C VAL A 164 1.71 -14.52 16.63
N THR A 165 1.27 -13.58 15.76
CA THR A 165 0.06 -12.77 15.98
C THR A 165 -0.72 -12.58 14.68
N ASP A 166 -2.05 -12.52 14.78
CA ASP A 166 -2.97 -12.29 13.65
C ASP A 166 -3.03 -10.82 13.19
N SER A 167 -2.41 -9.91 13.94
CA SER A 167 -2.34 -8.48 13.63
C SER A 167 -0.95 -7.91 13.93
N ILE A 168 -0.49 -7.02 13.06
CA ILE A 168 0.75 -6.28 13.25
C ILE A 168 0.39 -4.91 13.83
N GLU A 169 0.86 -4.63 15.04
CA GLU A 169 0.83 -3.26 15.56
C GLU A 169 1.84 -2.41 14.79
N LEU A 170 1.36 -1.34 14.18
CA LEU A 170 2.21 -0.39 13.47
C LEU A 170 3.07 0.37 14.49
N PRO A 171 4.39 0.47 14.30
CA PRO A 171 5.20 1.35 15.13
C PRO A 171 4.74 2.81 14.97
N PRO A 172 4.99 3.67 15.95
CA PRO A 172 4.61 5.06 15.86
C PRO A 172 5.21 5.71 14.60
N PRO A 173 4.42 6.48 13.84
CA PRO A 173 4.91 7.16 12.66
C PRO A 173 5.92 8.26 13.03
N PRO A 174 6.79 8.68 12.11
CA PRO A 174 7.67 9.84 12.34
C PRO A 174 6.85 11.12 12.55
N VAL A 175 7.44 12.10 13.20
CA VAL A 175 6.76 13.36 13.61
C VAL A 175 6.22 14.19 12.44
N GLU A 176 6.71 13.95 11.23
CA GLU A 176 6.23 14.59 9.99
C GLU A 176 5.00 13.90 9.39
N VAL A 177 4.61 12.77 9.95
CA VAL A 177 3.47 11.95 9.52
C VAL A 177 2.41 12.03 10.61
N ASN A 178 1.33 12.73 10.34
CA ASN A 178 0.27 12.92 11.33
C ASN A 178 -0.73 11.76 11.25
N VAL A 179 -1.09 11.20 12.41
CA VAL A 179 -2.18 10.24 12.53
C VAL A 179 -3.50 10.98 12.48
N VAL A 180 -4.41 10.54 11.64
CA VAL A 180 -5.76 11.10 11.57
C VAL A 180 -6.69 10.28 12.47
N ILE A 181 -7.03 10.84 13.60
CA ILE A 181 -7.98 10.25 14.56
C ILE A 181 -9.43 10.48 14.13
#